data_336800704a007f994537b2178bc965b9
#
_entry.id   336800704a007f994537b2178bc965b9
#
_cell.length_a   1.000
_cell.length_b   1.000
_cell.length_c   1.000
_cell.angle_alpha   90.00
_cell.angle_beta   90.00
_cell.angle_gamma   90.00
#
_symmetry.space_group_name_H-M   'P 1'
#
loop_
_entity.id
_entity.type
_entity.pdbx_description
1 polymer ?
#
loop_
_entity_poly.entity_id
_entity_poly.type
_entity_poly.pdbx_seq_one_letter_code
_entity_poly.pdbx_strand_id
1 'polypeptide(L)'
;MNTVAKIVSAIKKSHDTEKIVLFGSYAKGTQTNASDIDLAVIQKTKLTYHQRLKSFRMNLRNTIPVDLFVFTPEEFDSVKKTNPFVNQIFTQGKVLYEK
;
A
#
# COMPACT_ATOMS: atom_id res chain seq x y z
N MET A 1 13.35 10.93 -9.91
CA MET A 1 12.51 9.83 -9.39
C MET A 1 11.25 10.42 -8.78
N ASN A 2 10.09 9.90 -9.12
CA ASN A 2 8.85 10.41 -8.58
C ASN A 2 8.60 9.92 -7.14
N THR A 3 7.65 10.59 -6.46
CA THR A 3 7.34 10.30 -5.06
C THR A 3 6.90 8.85 -4.84
N VAL A 4 6.06 8.34 -5.73
CA VAL A 4 5.55 6.95 -5.61
C VAL A 4 6.70 5.95 -5.67
N ALA A 5 7.65 6.12 -6.59
CA ALA A 5 8.79 5.22 -6.70
C ALA A 5 9.66 5.24 -5.45
N LYS A 6 9.83 6.41 -4.83
CA LYS A 6 10.57 6.53 -3.56
C LYS A 6 9.89 5.78 -2.43
N ILE A 7 8.57 5.89 -2.35
CA ILE A 7 7.77 5.20 -1.33
C ILE A 7 7.90 3.68 -1.50
N VAL A 8 7.73 3.19 -2.71
CA VAL A 8 7.85 1.76 -3.02
C VAL A 8 9.23 1.25 -2.63
N SER A 9 10.29 1.99 -2.97
CA SER A 9 11.66 1.61 -2.63
C SER A 9 11.86 1.52 -1.12
N ALA A 10 11.34 2.48 -0.37
CA ALA A 10 11.44 2.49 1.09
C ALA A 10 10.72 1.31 1.72
N ILE A 11 9.52 0.99 1.23
CA ILE A 11 8.73 -0.15 1.72
C ILE A 11 9.48 -1.46 1.48
N LYS A 12 10.01 -1.64 0.28
CA LYS A 12 10.74 -2.86 -0.09
C LYS A 12 11.97 -3.08 0.77
N LYS A 13 12.67 -2.01 1.15
CA LYS A 13 13.89 -2.11 1.95
C LYS A 13 13.62 -2.48 3.39
N SER A 14 12.50 -2.03 3.95
CA SER A 14 12.25 -2.09 5.39
C SER A 14 11.40 -3.27 5.81
N HIS A 15 10.75 -3.96 4.88
CA HIS A 15 9.73 -4.94 5.19
C HIS A 15 9.79 -6.14 4.26
N ASP A 16 9.35 -7.30 4.76
CA ASP A 16 9.22 -8.51 3.94
C ASP A 16 7.93 -8.39 3.12
N THR A 17 8.02 -7.64 2.03
CA THR A 17 6.90 -7.24 1.20
C THR A 17 6.70 -8.21 0.06
N GLU A 18 5.46 -8.66 -0.13
CA GLU A 18 5.11 -9.55 -1.24
C GLU A 18 4.46 -8.81 -2.40
N LYS A 19 3.67 -7.77 -2.11
CA LYS A 19 2.96 -7.05 -3.17
C LYS A 19 2.66 -5.63 -2.73
N ILE A 20 2.76 -4.67 -3.67
CA ILE A 20 2.37 -3.28 -3.47
C ILE A 20 1.48 -2.89 -4.64
N VAL A 21 0.30 -2.35 -4.34
CA VAL A 21 -0.69 -1.94 -5.34
C VAL A 21 -1.06 -0.48 -5.12
N LEU A 22 -1.02 0.30 -6.19
CA LEU A 22 -1.49 1.69 -6.21
C LEU A 22 -2.96 1.68 -6.62
N PHE A 23 -3.79 2.39 -5.88
CA PHE A 23 -5.20 2.52 -6.25
C PHE A 23 -5.66 3.97 -6.07
N GLY A 24 -6.96 4.23 -6.26
CA GLY A 24 -7.50 5.57 -6.14
C GLY A 24 -7.12 6.48 -7.30
N SER A 25 -7.10 7.79 -7.04
CA SER A 25 -6.92 8.80 -8.10
C SER A 25 -5.55 8.71 -8.78
N TYR A 26 -4.48 8.42 -8.04
CA TYR A 26 -3.15 8.29 -8.64
C TYR A 26 -3.07 7.12 -9.63
N ALA A 27 -3.77 6.02 -9.34
CA ALA A 27 -3.79 4.88 -10.26
C ALA A 27 -4.58 5.18 -11.52
N LYS A 28 -5.61 6.01 -11.41
CA LYS A 28 -6.48 6.39 -12.54
C LYS A 28 -5.96 7.57 -13.32
N GLY A 29 -4.91 8.25 -12.85
CA GLY A 29 -4.41 9.45 -13.49
C GLY A 29 -5.31 10.67 -13.31
N THR A 30 -6.19 10.67 -12.32
CA THR A 30 -7.13 11.75 -12.03
C THR A 30 -6.74 12.57 -10.80
N GLN A 31 -5.50 12.39 -10.30
CA GLN A 31 -5.05 13.09 -9.10
C GLN A 31 -5.00 14.60 -9.29
N THR A 32 -5.22 15.29 -8.17
CA THR A 32 -5.09 16.75 -8.08
C THR A 32 -4.05 17.06 -7.01
N ASN A 33 -3.76 18.35 -6.78
CA ASN A 33 -2.84 18.77 -5.72
C ASN A 33 -3.32 18.38 -4.32
N ALA A 34 -4.61 18.10 -4.15
CA ALA A 34 -5.19 17.69 -2.89
C ALA A 34 -5.33 16.17 -2.73
N SER A 35 -4.94 15.40 -3.74
CA SER A 35 -5.09 13.94 -3.71
C SER A 35 -4.04 13.28 -2.82
N ASP A 36 -4.48 12.25 -2.07
CA ASP A 36 -3.57 11.37 -1.33
C ASP A 36 -3.07 10.26 -2.25
N ILE A 37 -1.92 9.70 -1.91
CA ILE A 37 -1.43 8.48 -2.57
C ILE A 37 -2.02 7.29 -1.81
N ASP A 38 -2.77 6.44 -2.50
CA ASP A 38 -3.44 5.27 -1.90
C ASP A 38 -2.67 4.00 -2.27
N LEU A 39 -2.12 3.33 -1.26
CA LEU A 39 -1.33 2.11 -1.45
C LEU A 39 -1.88 0.98 -0.60
N ALA A 40 -1.93 -0.21 -1.18
CA ALA A 40 -2.24 -1.44 -0.46
C ALA A 40 -1.02 -2.35 -0.54
N VAL A 41 -0.61 -2.89 0.61
CA VAL A 41 0.61 -3.66 0.76
C VAL A 41 0.29 -5.02 1.35
N ILE A 42 0.86 -6.08 0.79
CA ILE A 42 0.84 -7.41 1.40
C ILE A 42 2.25 -7.71 1.86
N GLN A 43 2.42 -7.97 3.16
CA GLN A 43 3.72 -8.27 3.73
C GLN A 43 3.61 -9.33 4.81
N LYS A 44 4.68 -10.10 4.98
CA LYS A 44 4.78 -11.05 6.08
C LYS A 44 5.28 -10.30 7.31
N THR A 45 4.47 -10.29 8.37
CA THR A 45 4.82 -9.58 9.59
C THR A 45 4.06 -10.16 10.78
N LYS A 46 4.64 -10.03 11.98
CA LYS A 46 3.98 -10.38 13.24
C LYS A 46 3.44 -9.15 13.95
N LEU A 47 3.65 -7.96 13.38
CA LEU A 47 3.16 -6.72 13.98
C LEU A 47 1.64 -6.63 13.88
N THR A 48 1.03 -5.96 14.86
CA THR A 48 -0.39 -5.59 14.78
C THR A 48 -0.58 -4.57 13.66
N TYR A 49 -1.83 -4.39 13.21
CA TYR A 49 -2.12 -3.43 12.14
C TYR A 49 -1.63 -2.02 12.50
N HIS A 50 -1.87 -1.59 13.73
CA HIS A 50 -1.43 -0.28 14.19
C HIS A 50 0.10 -0.13 14.15
N GLN A 51 0.81 -1.17 14.61
CA GLN A 51 2.27 -1.18 14.59
C GLN A 51 2.82 -1.14 13.18
N ARG A 52 2.16 -1.79 12.22
CA ARG A 52 2.55 -1.74 10.81
C ARG A 52 2.50 -0.33 10.27
N LEU A 53 1.39 0.38 10.51
CA LEU A 53 1.24 1.75 10.05
C LEU A 53 2.27 2.67 10.67
N LYS A 54 2.55 2.51 11.97
CA LYS A 54 3.55 3.30 12.66
C LYS A 54 4.94 3.07 12.09
N SER A 55 5.29 1.81 11.78
CA SER A 55 6.57 1.48 11.16
C SER A 55 6.75 2.17 9.81
N PHE A 56 5.71 2.19 8.98
CA PHE A 56 5.77 2.88 7.69
C PHE A 56 5.97 4.39 7.87
N ARG A 57 5.24 5.00 8.81
CA ARG A 57 5.33 6.44 9.05
C ARG A 57 6.73 6.87 9.47
N MET A 58 7.46 6.03 10.19
CA MET A 58 8.82 6.35 10.61
C MET A 58 9.79 6.37 9.45
N ASN A 59 9.49 5.65 8.38
CA ASN A 59 10.37 5.49 7.22
C ASN A 59 9.95 6.35 6.03
N LEU A 60 8.71 6.87 6.02
CA LEU A 60 8.20 7.65 4.91
C LEU A 60 8.10 9.11 5.30
N ARG A 61 8.92 9.94 4.67
CA ARG A 61 8.91 11.39 4.87
C ARG A 61 8.51 12.03 3.54
N ASN A 62 7.21 12.19 3.36
CA ASN A 62 6.64 12.74 2.13
C ASN A 62 5.95 14.05 2.39
N THR A 63 5.93 14.93 1.37
CA THR A 63 5.09 16.11 1.36
C THR A 63 3.66 15.78 0.95
N ILE A 64 3.46 14.63 0.26
CA ILE A 64 2.14 14.17 -0.16
C ILE A 64 1.64 13.14 0.84
N PRO A 65 0.40 13.31 1.37
CA PRO A 65 -0.17 12.32 2.27
C PRO A 65 -0.29 10.95 1.61
N VAL A 66 -0.01 9.90 2.38
CA VAL A 66 -0.10 8.53 1.90
C VAL A 66 -1.05 7.74 2.80
N ASP A 67 -2.09 7.17 2.20
CA ASP A 67 -2.99 6.24 2.87
C ASP A 67 -2.51 4.82 2.60
N LEU A 68 -2.27 4.07 3.67
CA LEU A 68 -1.75 2.72 3.59
C LEU A 68 -2.74 1.72 4.15
N PHE A 69 -3.01 0.67 3.38
CA PHE A 69 -3.64 -0.55 3.86
C PHE A 69 -2.60 -1.65 3.82
N VAL A 70 -2.35 -2.29 4.96
CA VAL A 70 -1.27 -3.28 5.08
C VAL A 70 -1.86 -4.59 5.61
N PHE A 71 -1.74 -5.65 4.82
CA PHE A 71 -2.26 -6.97 5.17
C PHE A 71 -1.15 -8.00 5.15
N THR A 72 -1.27 -9.03 6.02
CA THR A 72 -0.51 -10.25 5.81
C THR A 72 -1.21 -11.07 4.73
N PRO A 73 -0.50 -12.05 4.11
CA PRO A 73 -1.15 -12.92 3.12
C PRO A 73 -2.41 -13.62 3.66
N GLU A 74 -2.38 -14.05 4.91
CA GLU A 74 -3.51 -14.73 5.54
C GLU A 74 -4.68 -13.77 5.75
N GLU A 75 -4.40 -12.56 6.21
CA GLU A 75 -5.43 -11.54 6.38
C GLU A 75 -6.07 -11.17 5.06
N PHE A 76 -5.26 -11.02 4.02
CA PHE A 76 -5.76 -10.69 2.69
C PHE A 76 -6.68 -11.79 2.17
N ASP A 77 -6.28 -13.06 2.32
CA ASP A 77 -7.10 -14.18 1.89
C ASP A 77 -8.46 -14.21 2.58
N SER A 78 -8.51 -13.81 3.86
CA SER A 78 -9.75 -13.74 4.61
C SER A 78 -10.60 -12.53 4.22
N VAL A 79 -9.99 -11.35 4.16
CA VAL A 79 -10.70 -10.09 3.93
C VAL A 79 -11.25 -10.00 2.51
N LYS A 80 -10.53 -10.50 1.51
CA LYS A 80 -11.00 -10.42 0.12
C LYS A 80 -12.29 -11.18 -0.12
N LYS A 81 -12.58 -12.19 0.71
CA LYS A 81 -13.81 -12.99 0.58
C LYS A 81 -15.03 -12.26 1.11
N THR A 82 -14.84 -11.36 2.07
CA THR A 82 -15.94 -10.68 2.75
C THR A 82 -16.02 -9.20 2.43
N ASN A 83 -14.99 -8.62 1.84
CA ASN A 83 -14.92 -7.20 1.55
C ASN A 83 -14.64 -6.97 0.06
N PRO A 84 -15.69 -6.68 -0.75
CA PRO A 84 -15.52 -6.46 -2.19
C PRO A 84 -14.58 -5.29 -2.51
N PHE A 85 -14.53 -4.27 -1.65
CA PHE A 85 -13.65 -3.12 -1.86
C PHE A 85 -12.17 -3.54 -1.85
N VAL A 86 -11.77 -4.36 -0.87
CA VAL A 86 -10.39 -4.85 -0.79
C VAL A 86 -10.05 -5.72 -1.99
N ASN A 87 -10.96 -6.61 -2.38
CA ASN A 87 -10.76 -7.44 -3.56
C ASN A 87 -10.60 -6.58 -4.81
N GLN A 88 -11.42 -5.53 -4.95
CA GLN A 88 -11.35 -4.62 -6.08
C GLN A 88 -10.00 -3.90 -6.16
N ILE A 89 -9.46 -3.46 -5.01
CA ILE A 89 -8.15 -2.81 -4.96
C ILE A 89 -7.09 -3.68 -5.63
N PHE A 90 -7.04 -4.95 -5.26
CA PHE A 90 -5.98 -5.86 -5.73
C PHE A 90 -6.24 -6.41 -7.13
N THR A 91 -7.48 -6.40 -7.62
CA THR A 91 -7.78 -6.86 -8.98
C THR A 91 -7.75 -5.75 -10.02
N GLN A 92 -8.08 -4.52 -9.62
CA GLN A 92 -8.17 -3.37 -10.54
C GLN A 92 -7.10 -2.32 -10.31
N GLY A 93 -6.40 -2.36 -9.20
CA GLY A 93 -5.31 -1.44 -8.91
C GLY A 93 -4.09 -1.70 -9.77
N LYS A 94 -3.16 -0.74 -9.76
CA LYS A 94 -1.90 -0.85 -10.50
C LYS A 94 -0.86 -1.52 -9.63
N VAL A 95 -0.36 -2.68 -10.05
CA VAL A 95 0.70 -3.39 -9.31
C VAL A 95 2.02 -2.65 -9.52
N LEU A 96 2.61 -2.18 -8.42
CA LEU A 96 3.89 -1.50 -8.44
C LEU A 96 5.05 -2.43 -8.09
N TYR A 97 4.76 -3.48 -7.34
CA TYR A 97 5.75 -4.47 -6.94
C TYR A 97 5.05 -5.79 -6.66
N GLU A 98 5.65 -6.87 -7.11
CA GLU A 98 5.18 -8.23 -6.84
C GLU A 98 6.40 -9.14 -6.77
N LYS A 99 6.51 -9.82 -5.63
CA LYS A 99 7.62 -10.74 -5.40
C LYS A 99 7.51 -12.01 -6.25
#